data_eaee00db4fed7f9f06bf091514640be4
#
_entry.id   eaee00db4fed7f9f06bf091514640be4
#
_cell.length_a   1.000
_cell.length_b   1.000
_cell.length_c   1.000
_cell.angle_alpha   90.00
_cell.angle_beta   90.00
_cell.angle_gamma   90.00
#
_symmetry.space_group_name_H-M   'P 1'
#
loop_
_entity.id
_entity.type
_entity.pdbx_description
1 polymer ?
#
loop_
_entity_poly.entity_id
_entity_poly.type
_entity_poly.pdbx_seq_one_letter_code
_entity_poly.pdbx_strand_id
1 'polypeptide(L)'
;MFINSFLSKKVLTSFTLSTLVTALSYSSLSLAQNISGKVVDNKGNAVKSAIVNINGTDQIIITNEQGDFTFSGLHKGKVELHASAKNYTHSNQFIELNQDDISDVVIQLSPSAMEVLDVYATPLHTSTIESALPVNVISGDDLKLKQASTLGETLKNEVGVHSNFYGSVTSSPIIRGLDGPRVLITQNGLDAGDASRVGADHAVSAETSTATQIEVLRGPATLFYGSGAIGGVVNVVDDRVPTSSETQAEWLLQYNDVSDETQGSFSVQSGTENIAVHLDGFWRDAGDYRLPSDFDAHEEEHDEDEHEEHEEEHVEDEHEETPSH
;
A
#
# COMPACT_ATOMS: atom_id res chain seq x y z
N MET A 1 72.69 25.36 29.03
CA MET A 1 72.19 24.89 27.69
C MET A 1 70.82 24.24 27.83
N PHE A 2 69.82 24.92 28.41
CA PHE A 2 68.48 24.35 28.64
C PHE A 2 67.34 25.41 28.56
N ILE A 3 67.42 26.41 27.66
CA ILE A 3 66.38 27.46 27.52
C ILE A 3 65.68 27.43 26.19
N ASN A 4 66.21 26.75 25.18
CA ASN A 4 65.58 26.79 23.83
C ASN A 4 64.52 25.74 23.52
N SER A 5 64.22 24.81 24.44
CA SER A 5 63.20 23.76 24.17
C SER A 5 61.77 24.13 24.58
N PHE A 6 61.58 25.16 25.39
CA PHE A 6 60.29 25.48 25.97
C PHE A 6 59.48 26.50 25.13
N LEU A 7 60.14 27.34 24.33
CA LEU A 7 59.47 28.32 23.45
C LEU A 7 58.90 27.68 22.18
N SER A 8 59.53 26.61 21.68
CA SER A 8 59.08 25.96 20.44
C SER A 8 57.75 25.22 20.58
N LYS A 9 57.49 24.61 21.77
CA LYS A 9 56.22 23.88 21.98
C LYS A 9 55.01 24.77 22.15
N LYS A 10 55.15 25.93 22.80
CA LYS A 10 54.02 26.88 22.96
C LYS A 10 53.62 27.58 21.69
N VAL A 11 54.54 27.88 20.80
CA VAL A 11 54.26 28.50 19.50
C VAL A 11 53.59 27.51 18.58
N LEU A 12 54.01 26.23 18.60
CA LEU A 12 53.41 25.19 17.76
C LEU A 12 51.97 24.84 18.19
N THR A 13 51.65 24.78 19.49
CA THR A 13 50.30 24.55 20.00
C THR A 13 49.36 25.73 19.77
N SER A 14 49.90 26.98 19.79
CA SER A 14 49.10 28.18 19.49
C SER A 14 48.74 28.28 18.01
N PHE A 15 49.62 27.83 17.12
CA PHE A 15 49.41 27.82 15.68
C PHE A 15 48.43 26.73 15.27
N THR A 16 48.48 25.53 15.85
CA THR A 16 47.52 24.45 15.60
C THR A 16 46.13 24.75 16.15
N LEU A 17 46.01 25.44 17.27
CA LEU A 17 44.73 25.86 17.83
C LEU A 17 44.10 26.97 17.00
N SER A 18 44.87 27.93 16.46
CA SER A 18 44.38 28.99 15.58
C SER A 18 43.89 28.44 14.23
N THR A 19 44.57 27.47 13.63
CA THR A 19 44.12 26.83 12.39
C THR A 19 42.90 25.96 12.59
N LEU A 20 42.72 25.33 13.76
CA LEU A 20 41.50 24.55 14.06
C LEU A 20 40.29 25.47 14.24
N VAL A 21 40.43 26.62 14.90
CA VAL A 21 39.35 27.61 15.08
C VAL A 21 38.96 28.25 13.74
N THR A 22 39.90 28.56 12.86
CA THR A 22 39.57 29.06 11.53
C THR A 22 38.93 28.01 10.62
N ALA A 23 39.29 26.72 10.76
CA ALA A 23 38.63 25.64 10.01
C ALA A 23 37.18 25.40 10.46
N LEU A 24 36.85 25.58 11.73
CA LEU A 24 35.47 25.50 12.25
C LEU A 24 34.60 26.72 11.87
N SER A 25 35.20 27.85 11.48
CA SER A 25 34.48 29.05 11.07
C SER A 25 34.00 29.00 9.60
N TYR A 26 34.46 28.02 8.83
CA TYR A 26 34.03 27.76 7.46
C TYR A 26 32.95 26.66 7.35
N SER A 27 32.22 26.34 8.45
CA SER A 27 30.96 25.64 8.27
C SER A 27 30.05 26.56 7.45
N SER A 28 29.88 26.25 6.18
CA SER A 28 28.91 26.91 5.31
C SER A 28 27.57 26.86 6.02
N LEU A 29 27.07 28.00 6.44
CA LEU A 29 25.67 28.18 6.83
C LEU A 29 24.86 27.79 5.60
N SER A 30 24.42 26.55 5.54
CA SER A 30 23.38 26.15 4.60
C SER A 30 22.15 26.93 4.98
N LEU A 31 21.87 28.03 4.30
CA LEU A 31 20.63 28.77 4.47
C LEU A 31 19.52 27.84 3.98
N ALA A 32 18.73 27.39 4.92
CA ALA A 32 17.52 26.67 4.64
C ALA A 32 16.51 27.65 4.03
N GLN A 33 15.90 27.27 2.93
CA GLN A 33 14.97 28.11 2.16
C GLN A 33 13.55 27.65 2.38
N ASN A 34 12.61 28.57 2.20
CA ASN A 34 11.19 28.31 2.33
C ASN A 34 10.50 28.49 0.97
N ILE A 35 9.47 27.67 0.73
CA ILE A 35 8.51 27.87 -0.35
C ILE A 35 7.16 28.09 0.27
N SER A 36 6.50 29.20 -0.04
CA SER A 36 5.13 29.45 0.37
C SER A 36 4.25 29.83 -0.83
N GLY A 37 2.98 29.45 -0.74
CA GLY A 37 2.06 29.70 -1.85
C GLY A 37 0.63 29.32 -1.51
N LYS A 38 -0.19 29.28 -2.56
CA LYS A 38 -1.61 28.92 -2.50
C LYS A 38 -1.98 27.90 -3.55
N VAL A 39 -2.90 27.00 -3.17
CA VAL A 39 -3.60 26.16 -4.11
C VAL A 39 -4.96 26.78 -4.43
N VAL A 40 -5.26 26.96 -5.71
CA VAL A 40 -6.50 27.58 -6.18
C VAL A 40 -7.15 26.74 -7.28
N ASP A 41 -8.46 26.91 -7.45
CA ASP A 41 -9.17 26.31 -8.59
C ASP A 41 -9.00 27.15 -9.88
N ASN A 42 -9.59 26.70 -10.98
CA ASN A 42 -9.56 27.41 -12.27
C ASN A 42 -10.33 28.73 -12.27
N LYS A 43 -11.09 29.05 -11.19
CA LYS A 43 -11.79 30.32 -10.98
C LYS A 43 -11.06 31.23 -10.00
N GLY A 44 -9.91 30.78 -9.44
CA GLY A 44 -9.14 31.51 -8.45
C GLY A 44 -9.64 31.35 -7.01
N ASN A 45 -10.60 30.46 -6.73
CA ASN A 45 -11.02 30.18 -5.37
C ASN A 45 -9.99 29.28 -4.66
N ALA A 46 -9.82 29.50 -3.36
CA ALA A 46 -8.93 28.67 -2.55
C ALA A 46 -9.40 27.22 -2.50
N VAL A 47 -8.46 26.29 -2.66
CA VAL A 47 -8.71 24.86 -2.49
C VAL A 47 -8.17 24.45 -1.12
N LYS A 48 -9.09 24.24 -0.16
CA LYS A 48 -8.77 23.76 1.19
C LYS A 48 -8.50 22.27 1.17
N SER A 49 -7.77 21.78 2.15
CA SER A 49 -7.45 20.35 2.31
C SER A 49 -6.79 19.72 1.06
N ALA A 50 -6.14 20.54 0.24
CA ALA A 50 -5.29 20.03 -0.84
C ALA A 50 -3.98 19.50 -0.23
N ILE A 51 -3.54 18.36 -0.70
CA ILE A 51 -2.27 17.76 -0.33
C ILE A 51 -1.21 18.31 -1.28
N VAL A 52 -0.19 18.97 -0.74
CA VAL A 52 0.98 19.43 -1.50
C VAL A 52 2.19 18.68 -0.98
N ASN A 53 2.92 18.01 -1.83
CA ASN A 53 4.16 17.31 -1.48
C ASN A 53 5.31 17.72 -2.40
N ILE A 54 6.53 17.48 -1.93
CA ILE A 54 7.75 17.66 -2.72
C ILE A 54 8.18 16.28 -3.20
N ASN A 55 8.13 16.06 -4.52
CA ASN A 55 8.52 14.78 -5.11
C ASN A 55 9.96 14.41 -4.73
N GLY A 56 10.12 13.14 -4.28
CA GLY A 56 11.41 12.61 -3.83
C GLY A 56 11.77 12.94 -2.38
N THR A 57 10.84 13.49 -1.60
CA THR A 57 11.00 13.75 -0.15
C THR A 57 9.76 13.29 0.61
N ASP A 58 9.88 13.18 1.95
CA ASP A 58 8.75 12.86 2.84
C ASP A 58 7.97 14.13 3.30
N GLN A 59 8.23 15.27 2.68
CA GLN A 59 7.58 16.53 3.08
C GLN A 59 6.20 16.64 2.43
N ILE A 60 5.17 16.66 3.25
CA ILE A 60 3.76 16.79 2.86
C ILE A 60 3.12 17.90 3.68
N ILE A 61 2.37 18.77 3.04
CA ILE A 61 1.59 19.85 3.68
C ILE A 61 0.14 19.76 3.19
N ILE A 62 -0.79 19.92 4.10
CA ILE A 62 -2.22 20.05 3.78
C ILE A 62 -2.57 21.55 3.84
N THR A 63 -3.23 22.05 2.77
CA THR A 63 -3.60 23.46 2.71
C THR A 63 -4.69 23.81 3.71
N ASN A 64 -4.59 25.04 4.26
CA ASN A 64 -5.58 25.60 5.18
C ASN A 64 -6.87 26.04 4.44
N GLU A 65 -7.81 26.66 5.17
CA GLU A 65 -9.08 27.20 4.63
C GLU A 65 -8.88 28.24 3.52
N GLN A 66 -7.74 28.93 3.51
CA GLN A 66 -7.35 29.91 2.51
C GLN A 66 -6.53 29.33 1.36
N GLY A 67 -6.32 27.99 1.36
CA GLY A 67 -5.53 27.29 0.37
C GLY A 67 -4.02 27.47 0.52
N ASP A 68 -3.54 28.06 1.63
CA ASP A 68 -2.12 28.36 1.83
C ASP A 68 -1.33 27.11 2.21
N PHE A 69 -0.07 27.03 1.74
CA PHE A 69 0.92 26.03 2.14
C PHE A 69 2.29 26.69 2.36
N THR A 70 3.13 26.06 3.19
CA THR A 70 4.50 26.50 3.43
C THR A 70 5.43 25.34 3.71
N PHE A 71 6.45 25.15 2.90
CA PHE A 71 7.57 24.26 3.13
C PHE A 71 8.75 25.04 3.69
N SER A 72 9.46 24.44 4.65
CA SER A 72 10.64 25.04 5.28
C SER A 72 11.80 24.06 5.27
N GLY A 73 13.01 24.59 5.39
CA GLY A 73 14.19 23.76 5.52
C GLY A 73 14.70 23.16 4.21
N LEU A 74 14.36 23.75 3.08
CA LEU A 74 14.73 23.25 1.77
C LEU A 74 16.16 23.61 1.38
N HIS A 75 16.76 22.77 0.56
CA HIS A 75 18.09 23.01 0.02
C HIS A 75 18.02 23.53 -1.42
N LYS A 76 19.03 24.31 -1.81
CA LYS A 76 19.17 24.80 -3.17
C LYS A 76 19.08 23.67 -4.19
N GLY A 77 18.28 23.88 -5.25
CA GLY A 77 18.10 22.92 -6.32
C GLY A 77 16.77 23.06 -7.03
N LYS A 78 16.52 22.14 -7.95
CA LYS A 78 15.23 22.03 -8.62
C LYS A 78 14.29 21.18 -7.77
N VAL A 79 13.15 21.72 -7.43
CA VAL A 79 12.09 21.08 -6.62
C VAL A 79 10.85 20.93 -7.49
N GLU A 80 10.22 19.77 -7.42
CA GLU A 80 8.93 19.50 -8.03
C GLU A 80 7.88 19.46 -6.95
N LEU A 81 6.96 20.42 -6.96
CA LEU A 81 5.76 20.42 -6.14
C LEU A 81 4.67 19.65 -6.86
N HIS A 82 4.08 18.69 -6.17
CA HIS A 82 2.90 17.97 -6.60
C HIS A 82 1.73 18.34 -5.70
N ALA A 83 0.61 18.75 -6.28
CA ALA A 83 -0.61 19.10 -5.55
C ALA A 83 -1.78 18.25 -6.02
N SER A 84 -2.55 17.73 -5.08
CA SER A 84 -3.78 16.97 -5.31
C SER A 84 -4.88 17.40 -4.35
N ALA A 85 -6.14 17.27 -4.76
CA ALA A 85 -7.30 17.48 -3.91
C ALA A 85 -8.49 16.66 -4.42
N LYS A 86 -9.40 16.29 -3.53
CA LYS A 86 -10.62 15.54 -3.87
C LYS A 86 -11.44 16.30 -4.91
N ASN A 87 -11.83 15.64 -5.98
CA ASN A 87 -12.58 16.19 -7.13
C ASN A 87 -11.81 17.21 -7.99
N TYR A 88 -10.47 17.20 -7.93
CA TYR A 88 -9.61 18.00 -8.78
C TYR A 88 -8.60 17.12 -9.50
N THR A 89 -8.14 17.57 -10.67
CA THR A 89 -6.97 16.97 -11.33
C THR A 89 -5.70 17.37 -10.60
N HIS A 90 -4.70 16.50 -10.61
CA HIS A 90 -3.41 16.81 -10.01
C HIS A 90 -2.66 17.88 -10.80
N SER A 91 -1.72 18.53 -10.16
CA SER A 91 -0.87 19.55 -10.79
C SER A 91 0.56 19.40 -10.29
N ASN A 92 1.50 19.39 -11.25
CA ASN A 92 2.93 19.37 -10.97
C ASN A 92 3.54 20.72 -11.34
N GLN A 93 4.35 21.29 -10.46
CA GLN A 93 5.04 22.56 -10.71
C GLN A 93 6.52 22.46 -10.35
N PHE A 94 7.38 22.78 -11.30
CA PHE A 94 8.81 22.82 -11.06
C PHE A 94 9.25 24.21 -10.59
N ILE A 95 9.99 24.25 -9.49
CA ILE A 95 10.51 25.46 -8.87
C ILE A 95 12.03 25.33 -8.75
N GLU A 96 12.77 26.36 -9.09
CA GLU A 96 14.21 26.41 -8.92
C GLU A 96 14.57 27.27 -7.70
N LEU A 97 15.03 26.62 -6.65
CA LEU A 97 15.50 27.26 -5.42
C LEU A 97 16.94 27.75 -5.61
N ASN A 98 17.14 29.05 -5.54
CA ASN A 98 18.47 29.67 -5.70
C ASN A 98 19.07 30.02 -4.33
N GLN A 99 18.88 31.24 -3.84
CA GLN A 99 19.43 31.70 -2.55
C GLN A 99 18.38 32.39 -1.66
N ASP A 100 17.22 32.71 -2.20
CA ASP A 100 16.15 33.43 -1.53
C ASP A 100 14.94 32.52 -1.30
N ASP A 101 14.12 32.83 -0.30
CA ASP A 101 12.82 32.24 -0.10
C ASP A 101 11.92 32.55 -1.27
N ILE A 102 11.11 31.60 -1.69
CA ILE A 102 10.13 31.76 -2.76
C ILE A 102 8.75 31.91 -2.11
N SER A 103 8.13 33.07 -2.32
CA SER A 103 6.76 33.35 -1.90
C SER A 103 5.83 33.44 -3.12
N ASP A 104 4.52 33.44 -2.82
CA ASP A 104 3.47 33.64 -3.81
C ASP A 104 3.40 32.61 -4.93
N VAL A 105 3.81 31.38 -4.65
CA VAL A 105 3.63 30.25 -5.59
C VAL A 105 2.13 29.96 -5.68
N VAL A 106 1.61 29.95 -6.90
CA VAL A 106 0.21 29.59 -7.16
C VAL A 106 0.15 28.25 -7.89
N ILE A 107 -0.42 27.25 -7.26
CA ILE A 107 -0.70 25.97 -7.88
C ILE A 107 -2.18 25.94 -8.25
N GLN A 108 -2.46 25.77 -9.53
CA GLN A 108 -3.84 25.72 -10.02
C GLN A 108 -4.27 24.27 -10.23
N LEU A 109 -5.39 23.89 -9.61
CA LEU A 109 -6.08 22.62 -9.81
C LEU A 109 -7.34 22.84 -10.63
N SER A 110 -7.61 21.95 -11.57
CA SER A 110 -8.85 22.00 -12.37
C SER A 110 -9.88 21.07 -11.75
N PRO A 111 -11.13 21.52 -11.51
CA PRO A 111 -12.20 20.63 -11.09
C PRO A 111 -12.35 19.46 -12.08
N SER A 112 -12.42 18.25 -11.60
CA SER A 112 -12.68 17.06 -12.40
C SER A 112 -14.15 16.68 -12.28
N ALA A 113 -14.80 16.45 -13.43
CA ALA A 113 -16.15 15.89 -13.47
C ALA A 113 -16.17 14.36 -13.25
N MET A 114 -15.01 13.73 -13.34
CA MET A 114 -14.81 12.31 -13.00
C MET A 114 -14.12 12.23 -11.64
N GLU A 115 -14.45 11.21 -10.88
CA GLU A 115 -13.74 10.90 -9.65
C GLU A 115 -12.26 10.64 -10.00
N VAL A 116 -11.37 11.46 -9.45
CA VAL A 116 -9.92 11.30 -9.61
C VAL A 116 -9.46 10.51 -8.40
N LEU A 117 -9.07 9.27 -8.63
CA LEU A 117 -8.60 8.38 -7.58
C LEU A 117 -7.07 8.41 -7.55
N ASP A 118 -6.51 8.64 -6.37
CA ASP A 118 -5.08 8.56 -6.13
C ASP A 118 -4.66 7.11 -6.05
N VAL A 119 -3.52 6.77 -6.64
CA VAL A 119 -2.92 5.45 -6.58
C VAL A 119 -1.83 5.46 -5.50
N TYR A 120 -2.10 4.81 -4.38
CA TYR A 120 -1.18 4.75 -3.24
C TYR A 120 -0.13 3.66 -3.39
N ALA A 121 -0.40 2.63 -4.18
CA ALA A 121 0.53 1.52 -4.40
C ALA A 121 1.74 1.86 -5.28
N THR A 122 1.85 3.07 -5.81
CA THR A 122 3.02 3.47 -6.59
C THR A 122 3.79 4.58 -5.87
N PRO A 123 5.13 4.56 -5.85
CA PRO A 123 5.90 5.62 -5.22
C PRO A 123 5.81 6.97 -5.96
N LEU A 124 5.12 7.00 -7.10
CA LEU A 124 4.98 8.20 -7.93
C LEU A 124 3.75 9.04 -7.58
N HIS A 125 2.88 8.58 -6.67
CA HIS A 125 1.64 9.27 -6.26
C HIS A 125 0.90 9.90 -7.45
N THR A 126 0.61 9.08 -8.45
CA THR A 126 -0.11 9.52 -9.66
C THR A 126 -1.59 9.17 -9.54
N SER A 127 -2.45 9.99 -10.12
CA SER A 127 -3.87 9.62 -10.25
C SER A 127 -4.06 8.52 -11.30
N THR A 128 -5.20 7.84 -11.24
CA THR A 128 -5.59 6.83 -12.25
C THR A 128 -5.62 7.40 -13.67
N ILE A 129 -5.93 8.69 -13.83
CA ILE A 129 -5.99 9.36 -15.13
C ILE A 129 -4.60 9.67 -15.67
N GLU A 130 -3.64 9.98 -14.80
CA GLU A 130 -2.28 10.36 -15.16
C GLU A 130 -1.33 9.17 -15.25
N SER A 131 -1.71 8.05 -14.60
CA SER A 131 -0.89 6.86 -14.59
C SER A 131 -0.88 6.19 -15.96
N ALA A 132 0.28 6.16 -16.60
CA ALA A 132 0.50 5.31 -17.78
C ALA A 132 0.60 3.81 -17.44
N LEU A 133 0.55 3.46 -16.16
CA LEU A 133 0.66 2.10 -15.65
C LEU A 133 -0.73 1.44 -15.62
N PRO A 134 -0.85 0.14 -15.92
CA PRO A 134 -2.10 -0.58 -15.87
C PRO A 134 -2.53 -0.87 -14.42
N VAL A 135 -3.14 0.12 -13.78
CA VAL A 135 -3.70 0.05 -12.43
C VAL A 135 -5.21 0.12 -12.52
N ASN A 136 -5.90 -0.83 -11.89
CA ASN A 136 -7.34 -0.73 -11.63
C ASN A 136 -7.52 -0.26 -10.19
N VAL A 137 -8.36 0.72 -9.99
CA VAL A 137 -8.74 1.22 -8.67
C VAL A 137 -10.24 1.05 -8.49
N ILE A 138 -10.62 0.49 -7.36
CA ILE A 138 -12.01 0.29 -6.94
C ILE A 138 -12.17 1.02 -5.61
N SER A 139 -13.11 1.95 -5.53
CA SER A 139 -13.33 2.76 -4.33
C SER A 139 -14.78 3.22 -4.23
N GLY A 140 -15.12 3.89 -3.15
CA GLY A 140 -16.42 4.50 -2.93
C GLY A 140 -17.60 3.52 -3.11
N ASP A 141 -18.65 3.94 -3.80
CA ASP A 141 -19.85 3.13 -4.00
C ASP A 141 -19.58 1.88 -4.85
N ASP A 142 -18.65 1.93 -5.80
CA ASP A 142 -18.29 0.77 -6.63
C ASP A 142 -17.66 -0.33 -5.76
N LEU A 143 -16.79 0.02 -4.83
CA LEU A 143 -16.23 -0.93 -3.86
C LEU A 143 -17.33 -1.50 -2.96
N LYS A 144 -18.21 -0.67 -2.41
CA LYS A 144 -19.31 -1.12 -1.54
C LYS A 144 -20.24 -2.11 -2.23
N LEU A 145 -20.54 -1.89 -3.51
CA LEU A 145 -21.40 -2.80 -4.30
C LEU A 145 -20.71 -4.13 -4.64
N LYS A 146 -19.39 -4.14 -4.80
CA LYS A 146 -18.61 -5.34 -5.14
C LYS A 146 -18.08 -6.08 -3.92
N GLN A 147 -18.16 -5.46 -2.76
CA GLN A 147 -17.61 -5.98 -1.52
C GLN A 147 -18.20 -7.34 -1.17
N ALA A 148 -17.34 -8.31 -0.92
CA ALA A 148 -17.67 -9.66 -0.52
C ALA A 148 -16.83 -10.06 0.70
N SER A 149 -17.13 -11.21 1.27
CA SER A 149 -16.48 -11.76 2.47
C SER A 149 -14.98 -11.90 2.35
N THR A 150 -14.48 -12.07 1.14
CA THR A 150 -13.07 -12.31 0.88
C THR A 150 -12.53 -11.40 -0.23
N LEU A 151 -11.23 -11.17 -0.22
CA LEU A 151 -10.55 -10.32 -1.21
C LEU A 151 -10.68 -10.89 -2.64
N GLY A 152 -10.56 -12.21 -2.79
CA GLY A 152 -10.73 -12.86 -4.09
C GLY A 152 -12.12 -12.65 -4.67
N GLU A 153 -13.16 -12.86 -3.87
CA GLU A 153 -14.55 -12.68 -4.29
C GLU A 153 -14.89 -11.21 -4.58
N THR A 154 -14.35 -10.29 -3.82
CA THR A 154 -14.51 -8.84 -4.07
C THR A 154 -13.95 -8.44 -5.44
N LEU A 155 -12.85 -9.07 -5.86
CA LEU A 155 -12.12 -8.71 -7.08
C LEU A 155 -12.44 -9.60 -8.29
N LYS A 156 -13.21 -10.67 -8.15
CA LYS A 156 -13.40 -11.70 -9.20
C LYS A 156 -13.96 -11.18 -10.53
N ASN A 157 -14.68 -10.06 -10.48
CA ASN A 157 -15.27 -9.43 -11.65
C ASN A 157 -14.40 -8.33 -12.27
N GLU A 158 -13.21 -8.08 -11.71
CA GLU A 158 -12.28 -7.11 -12.28
C GLU A 158 -11.57 -7.68 -13.51
N VAL A 159 -11.26 -6.80 -14.45
CA VAL A 159 -10.63 -7.21 -15.71
C VAL A 159 -9.29 -7.91 -15.46
N GLY A 160 -9.20 -9.18 -15.86
CA GLY A 160 -7.98 -10.00 -15.71
C GLY A 160 -7.70 -10.48 -14.29
N VAL A 161 -8.72 -10.44 -13.42
CA VAL A 161 -8.68 -11.01 -12.08
C VAL A 161 -9.75 -12.10 -11.97
N HIS A 162 -9.42 -13.17 -11.29
CA HIS A 162 -10.31 -14.27 -10.92
C HIS A 162 -10.12 -14.56 -9.43
N SER A 163 -10.95 -15.45 -8.91
CA SER A 163 -10.87 -15.90 -7.51
C SER A 163 -10.60 -17.41 -7.47
N ASN A 164 -9.71 -17.84 -6.58
CA ASN A 164 -9.63 -19.24 -6.18
C ASN A 164 -10.58 -19.48 -5.00
N PHE A 165 -11.77 -19.87 -5.25
CA PHE A 165 -12.77 -20.06 -4.21
C PHE A 165 -12.59 -21.41 -3.50
N TYR A 166 -12.25 -21.39 -2.19
CA TYR A 166 -12.13 -22.58 -1.32
C TYR A 166 -13.21 -22.61 -0.21
N GLY A 167 -14.23 -21.77 -0.33
CA GLY A 167 -15.32 -21.65 0.62
C GLY A 167 -15.68 -20.18 0.91
N SER A 168 -16.69 -19.99 1.76
CA SER A 168 -17.22 -18.64 2.05
C SER A 168 -16.21 -17.72 2.75
N VAL A 169 -15.22 -18.26 3.43
CA VAL A 169 -14.24 -17.50 4.23
C VAL A 169 -12.82 -17.49 3.64
N THR A 170 -12.59 -18.26 2.56
CA THR A 170 -11.24 -18.40 2.00
C THR A 170 -11.26 -18.27 0.49
N SER A 171 -10.76 -17.18 -0.01
CA SER A 171 -10.41 -17.00 -1.42
C SER A 171 -9.32 -15.95 -1.59
N SER A 172 -8.49 -16.14 -2.61
CA SER A 172 -7.43 -15.23 -2.98
C SER A 172 -7.58 -14.79 -4.44
N PRO A 173 -7.12 -13.60 -4.80
CA PRO A 173 -7.17 -13.14 -6.19
C PRO A 173 -6.16 -13.90 -7.05
N ILE A 174 -6.62 -14.31 -8.24
CA ILE A 174 -5.80 -14.87 -9.33
C ILE A 174 -5.64 -13.76 -10.37
N ILE A 175 -4.42 -13.33 -10.66
CA ILE A 175 -4.14 -12.29 -11.64
C ILE A 175 -3.41 -12.92 -12.83
N ARG A 176 -4.01 -12.82 -14.03
CA ARG A 176 -3.45 -13.42 -15.27
C ARG A 176 -3.08 -14.90 -15.14
N GLY A 177 -3.87 -15.65 -14.38
CA GLY A 177 -3.64 -17.09 -14.13
C GLY A 177 -2.54 -17.38 -13.09
N LEU A 178 -2.03 -16.39 -12.38
CA LEU A 178 -1.06 -16.53 -11.31
C LEU A 178 -1.69 -16.23 -9.96
N ASP A 179 -1.36 -17.02 -8.95
CA ASP A 179 -1.90 -16.94 -7.57
C ASP A 179 -0.83 -17.19 -6.51
N GLY A 180 -1.23 -17.25 -5.26
CA GLY A 180 -0.39 -17.56 -4.10
C GLY A 180 0.84 -16.65 -4.02
N PRO A 181 2.08 -17.22 -3.95
CA PRO A 181 3.30 -16.43 -3.76
C PRO A 181 3.67 -15.53 -4.95
N ARG A 182 2.90 -15.59 -6.05
CA ARG A 182 3.12 -14.79 -7.27
C ARG A 182 2.24 -13.56 -7.37
N VAL A 183 1.24 -13.43 -6.50
CA VAL A 183 0.39 -12.26 -6.34
C VAL A 183 0.65 -11.69 -4.96
N LEU A 184 1.23 -10.50 -4.91
CA LEU A 184 1.54 -9.83 -3.66
C LEU A 184 0.31 -9.08 -3.15
N ILE A 185 -0.06 -9.32 -1.90
CA ILE A 185 -1.11 -8.60 -1.22
C ILE A 185 -0.48 -7.65 -0.22
N THR A 186 -0.84 -6.39 -0.32
CA THR A 186 -0.34 -5.32 0.56
C THR A 186 -1.51 -4.61 1.23
N GLN A 187 -1.25 -4.04 2.38
CA GLN A 187 -2.16 -3.13 3.07
C GLN A 187 -1.45 -1.80 3.28
N ASN A 188 -2.00 -0.73 2.72
CA ASN A 188 -1.37 0.61 2.71
C ASN A 188 0.08 0.58 2.20
N GLY A 189 0.35 -0.21 1.15
CA GLY A 189 1.67 -0.36 0.55
C GLY A 189 2.62 -1.31 1.28
N LEU A 190 2.26 -1.85 2.45
CA LEU A 190 3.07 -2.80 3.21
C LEU A 190 2.64 -4.24 2.93
N ASP A 191 3.61 -5.15 2.79
CA ASP A 191 3.33 -6.58 2.57
C ASP A 191 2.50 -7.13 3.75
N ALA A 192 1.36 -7.74 3.45
CA ALA A 192 0.49 -8.34 4.45
C ALA A 192 1.13 -9.54 5.17
N GLY A 193 2.06 -10.24 4.49
CA GLY A 193 2.92 -11.27 5.10
C GLY A 193 2.19 -12.47 5.68
N ASP A 194 1.05 -12.84 5.12
CA ASP A 194 0.18 -13.89 5.65
C ASP A 194 0.42 -15.28 5.05
N ALA A 195 -0.26 -16.29 5.62
CA ALA A 195 -0.16 -17.69 5.21
C ALA A 195 -0.85 -18.00 3.87
N SER A 196 -1.71 -17.11 3.36
CA SER A 196 -2.41 -17.30 2.07
C SER A 196 -1.45 -17.40 0.88
N ARG A 197 -0.22 -16.94 1.05
CA ARG A 197 0.84 -17.06 0.03
C ARG A 197 1.39 -18.47 -0.13
N VAL A 198 1.28 -19.31 0.88
CA VAL A 198 1.84 -20.67 0.87
C VAL A 198 0.77 -21.76 0.79
N GLY A 199 -0.48 -21.47 1.16
CA GLY A 199 -1.61 -22.38 1.10
C GLY A 199 -2.87 -21.67 0.64
N ALA A 200 -3.49 -22.17 -0.42
CA ALA A 200 -4.70 -21.59 -0.99
C ALA A 200 -5.93 -21.72 -0.05
N ASP A 201 -5.83 -22.58 0.94
CA ASP A 201 -6.81 -22.84 1.99
C ASP A 201 -6.71 -21.85 3.18
N HIS A 202 -5.77 -20.92 3.11
CA HIS A 202 -5.61 -19.89 4.14
C HIS A 202 -6.27 -18.58 3.70
N ALA A 203 -6.99 -17.94 4.62
CA ALA A 203 -7.60 -16.65 4.38
C ALA A 203 -6.53 -15.56 4.21
N VAL A 204 -6.81 -14.61 3.32
CA VAL A 204 -6.02 -13.39 3.19
C VAL A 204 -6.28 -12.51 4.40
N SER A 205 -5.23 -11.99 5.03
CA SER A 205 -5.34 -11.17 6.24
C SER A 205 -5.84 -9.73 5.99
N ALA A 206 -5.91 -9.30 4.73
CA ALA A 206 -6.41 -7.97 4.39
C ALA A 206 -7.96 -7.97 4.39
N GLU A 207 -8.55 -7.16 5.28
CA GLU A 207 -10.01 -7.03 5.41
C GLU A 207 -10.55 -6.03 4.38
N THR A 208 -11.62 -6.45 3.66
CA THR A 208 -12.25 -5.62 2.63
C THR A 208 -13.34 -4.73 3.17
N SER A 209 -13.98 -5.09 4.30
CA SER A 209 -15.13 -4.37 4.84
C SER A 209 -14.80 -3.01 5.46
N THR A 210 -13.53 -2.79 5.81
CA THR A 210 -13.00 -1.53 6.31
C THR A 210 -12.13 -0.81 5.28
N ALA A 211 -11.98 -1.40 4.09
CA ALA A 211 -11.21 -0.79 3.01
C ALA A 211 -11.95 0.40 2.39
N THR A 212 -11.22 1.47 2.13
CA THR A 212 -11.71 2.65 1.40
C THR A 212 -11.41 2.55 -0.08
N GLN A 213 -10.36 1.79 -0.44
CA GLN A 213 -9.93 1.60 -1.82
C GLN A 213 -9.19 0.27 -1.96
N ILE A 214 -9.33 -0.37 -3.13
CA ILE A 214 -8.51 -1.52 -3.51
C ILE A 214 -7.88 -1.24 -4.87
N GLU A 215 -6.58 -1.42 -4.96
CA GLU A 215 -5.79 -1.18 -6.16
C GLU A 215 -5.22 -2.49 -6.69
N VAL A 216 -5.40 -2.74 -7.98
CA VAL A 216 -4.83 -3.91 -8.66
C VAL A 216 -3.80 -3.45 -9.67
N LEU A 217 -2.52 -3.66 -9.35
CA LEU A 217 -1.40 -3.32 -10.19
C LEU A 217 -0.97 -4.51 -11.03
N ARG A 218 -0.66 -4.26 -12.30
CA ARG A 218 -0.25 -5.28 -13.25
C ARG A 218 0.89 -4.80 -14.14
N GLY A 219 1.68 -5.73 -14.63
CA GLY A 219 2.77 -5.42 -15.56
C GLY A 219 3.87 -4.56 -14.93
N PRO A 220 4.38 -3.50 -15.60
CA PRO A 220 5.54 -2.75 -15.12
C PRO A 220 5.37 -2.10 -13.74
N ALA A 221 4.12 -1.79 -13.34
CA ALA A 221 3.84 -1.22 -12.02
C ALA A 221 4.26 -2.15 -10.86
N THR A 222 4.31 -3.46 -11.10
CA THR A 222 4.67 -4.44 -10.06
C THR A 222 6.18 -4.51 -9.78
N LEU A 223 7.02 -3.93 -10.62
CA LEU A 223 8.48 -3.95 -10.44
C LEU A 223 8.93 -3.27 -9.14
N PHE A 224 8.15 -2.31 -8.64
CA PHE A 224 8.43 -1.64 -7.36
C PHE A 224 8.34 -2.59 -6.16
N TYR A 225 7.65 -3.73 -6.32
CA TYR A 225 7.35 -4.68 -5.24
C TYR A 225 8.24 -5.94 -5.25
N GLY A 226 9.13 -6.08 -6.23
CA GLY A 226 10.09 -7.17 -6.29
C GLY A 226 9.50 -8.52 -6.76
N SER A 227 10.17 -9.62 -6.39
CA SER A 227 9.93 -10.95 -6.97
C SER A 227 8.59 -11.59 -6.60
N GLY A 228 7.97 -11.20 -5.50
CA GLY A 228 6.66 -11.72 -5.07
C GLY A 228 5.47 -11.18 -5.87
N ALA A 229 5.69 -10.23 -6.77
CA ALA A 229 4.66 -9.50 -7.50
C ALA A 229 4.62 -9.84 -9.00
N ILE A 230 5.05 -11.04 -9.40
CA ILE A 230 5.15 -11.44 -10.82
C ILE A 230 3.79 -11.43 -11.52
N GLY A 231 2.75 -11.91 -10.85
CA GLY A 231 1.38 -11.90 -11.36
C GLY A 231 0.73 -10.52 -11.27
N GLY A 232 0.95 -9.87 -10.16
CA GLY A 232 0.35 -8.59 -9.82
C GLY A 232 0.53 -8.22 -8.36
N VAL A 233 0.05 -7.03 -8.01
CA VAL A 233 -0.08 -6.57 -6.63
C VAL A 233 -1.53 -6.17 -6.39
N VAL A 234 -2.07 -6.56 -5.25
CA VAL A 234 -3.33 -6.05 -4.74
C VAL A 234 -3.04 -5.25 -3.48
N ASN A 235 -3.28 -3.96 -3.52
CA ASN A 235 -3.11 -3.07 -2.39
C ASN A 235 -4.48 -2.71 -1.82
N VAL A 236 -4.72 -3.08 -0.58
CA VAL A 236 -5.91 -2.69 0.17
C VAL A 236 -5.57 -1.43 0.96
N VAL A 237 -6.31 -0.37 0.72
CA VAL A 237 -6.13 0.93 1.37
C VAL A 237 -7.24 1.12 2.39
N ASP A 238 -6.89 1.50 3.58
CA ASP A 238 -7.81 1.89 4.65
C ASP A 238 -7.42 3.26 5.24
N ASP A 239 -8.33 3.88 5.95
CA ASP A 239 -8.14 5.20 6.59
C ASP A 239 -7.54 5.09 8.02
N ARG A 240 -6.80 4.01 8.30
CA ARG A 240 -6.18 3.77 9.62
C ARG A 240 -5.33 4.95 10.10
N VAL A 241 -4.70 5.65 9.16
CA VAL A 241 -4.01 6.90 9.42
C VAL A 241 -4.83 8.03 8.79
N PRO A 242 -5.61 8.78 9.57
CA PRO A 242 -6.46 9.83 9.03
C PRO A 242 -5.65 10.96 8.41
N THR A 243 -6.02 11.35 7.19
CA THR A 243 -5.41 12.48 6.46
C THR A 243 -6.21 13.77 6.60
N SER A 244 -7.37 13.71 7.26
CA SER A 244 -8.28 14.84 7.47
C SER A 244 -8.77 14.84 8.92
N SER A 245 -9.07 16.03 9.44
CA SER A 245 -9.73 16.22 10.75
C SER A 245 -11.26 16.29 10.66
N GLU A 246 -11.82 16.15 9.46
CA GLU A 246 -13.28 16.19 9.27
C GLU A 246 -13.94 15.00 9.95
N THR A 247 -15.09 15.24 10.58
CA THR A 247 -15.87 14.16 11.19
C THR A 247 -16.62 13.40 10.11
N GLN A 248 -16.31 12.12 10.00
CA GLN A 248 -16.94 11.19 9.08
C GLN A 248 -17.33 9.92 9.84
N ALA A 249 -18.45 9.31 9.47
CA ALA A 249 -18.88 8.02 10.02
C ALA A 249 -19.54 7.22 8.91
N GLU A 250 -19.12 5.98 8.78
CA GLU A 250 -19.69 5.03 7.85
C GLU A 250 -20.04 3.73 8.57
N TRP A 251 -21.04 3.03 8.08
CA TRP A 251 -21.39 1.70 8.53
C TRP A 251 -21.96 0.88 7.38
N LEU A 252 -21.73 -0.42 7.43
CA LEU A 252 -22.24 -1.39 6.45
C LEU A 252 -22.85 -2.57 7.20
N LEU A 253 -24.01 -3.04 6.74
CA LEU A 253 -24.59 -4.32 7.12
C LEU A 253 -24.88 -5.11 5.86
N GLN A 254 -24.46 -6.34 5.80
CA GLN A 254 -24.58 -7.21 4.64
C GLN A 254 -25.05 -8.59 5.05
N TYR A 255 -25.89 -9.20 4.22
CA TYR A 255 -26.35 -10.56 4.36
C TYR A 255 -26.16 -11.32 3.04
N ASN A 256 -25.62 -12.53 3.11
CA ASN A 256 -25.43 -13.44 2.00
C ASN A 256 -26.22 -14.73 2.29
N ASP A 257 -27.22 -15.01 1.45
CA ASP A 257 -28.12 -16.17 1.61
C ASP A 257 -27.48 -17.50 1.20
N VAL A 258 -26.41 -17.48 0.43
CA VAL A 258 -25.71 -18.70 -0.04
C VAL A 258 -24.93 -19.36 1.11
N SER A 259 -24.30 -18.56 1.95
CA SER A 259 -23.52 -19.03 3.11
C SER A 259 -24.16 -18.67 4.44
N ASP A 260 -25.43 -18.21 4.42
CA ASP A 260 -26.14 -17.72 5.62
C ASP A 260 -25.26 -16.75 6.45
N GLU A 261 -24.52 -15.90 5.71
CA GLU A 261 -23.52 -15.03 6.29
C GLU A 261 -24.11 -13.66 6.61
N THR A 262 -23.84 -13.19 7.79
CA THR A 262 -24.11 -11.83 8.23
C THR A 262 -22.82 -11.14 8.59
N GLN A 263 -22.57 -9.98 7.99
CA GLN A 263 -21.41 -9.16 8.38
C GLN A 263 -21.81 -7.70 8.60
N GLY A 264 -21.04 -7.05 9.44
CA GLY A 264 -21.14 -5.63 9.67
C GLY A 264 -19.79 -4.99 9.85
N SER A 265 -19.66 -3.77 9.39
CA SER A 265 -18.50 -2.93 9.65
C SER A 265 -18.90 -1.51 10.00
N PHE A 266 -18.04 -0.82 10.70
CA PHE A 266 -18.17 0.59 10.98
C PHE A 266 -16.82 1.27 10.93
N SER A 267 -16.82 2.56 10.61
CA SER A 267 -15.65 3.43 10.61
C SER A 267 -16.09 4.80 11.09
N VAL A 268 -15.34 5.39 12.00
CA VAL A 268 -15.56 6.74 12.54
C VAL A 268 -14.24 7.46 12.59
N GLN A 269 -14.21 8.64 12.01
CA GLN A 269 -13.08 9.54 12.05
C GLN A 269 -13.53 10.90 12.57
N SER A 270 -12.71 11.54 13.39
CA SER A 270 -12.93 12.92 13.84
C SER A 270 -11.61 13.51 14.31
N GLY A 271 -11.53 14.84 14.30
CA GLY A 271 -10.30 15.48 14.76
C GLY A 271 -10.41 16.98 14.97
N THR A 272 -9.28 17.57 15.24
CA THR A 272 -9.02 19.00 15.34
C THR A 272 -7.84 19.34 14.42
N GLU A 273 -7.47 20.62 14.34
CA GLU A 273 -6.32 21.06 13.52
C GLU A 273 -5.00 20.31 13.82
N ASN A 274 -4.83 19.78 15.03
CA ASN A 274 -3.56 19.17 15.46
C ASN A 274 -3.65 17.68 15.76
N ILE A 275 -4.85 17.11 15.88
CA ILE A 275 -5.06 15.71 16.27
C ILE A 275 -6.25 15.19 15.49
N ALA A 276 -6.06 14.06 14.80
CA ALA A 276 -7.15 13.29 14.23
C ALA A 276 -7.14 11.87 14.82
N VAL A 277 -8.33 11.30 14.98
CA VAL A 277 -8.53 9.94 15.51
C VAL A 277 -9.43 9.19 14.57
N HIS A 278 -9.03 7.96 14.26
CA HIS A 278 -9.80 7.00 13.50
C HIS A 278 -10.08 5.75 14.34
N LEU A 279 -11.30 5.24 14.23
CA LEU A 279 -11.73 3.99 14.85
C LEU A 279 -12.57 3.22 13.84
N ASP A 280 -12.17 2.00 13.56
CA ASP A 280 -12.90 1.08 12.70
C ASP A 280 -13.03 -0.30 13.35
N GLY A 281 -13.96 -1.10 12.85
CA GLY A 281 -14.14 -2.47 13.26
C GLY A 281 -15.13 -3.21 12.37
N PHE A 282 -15.03 -4.54 12.40
CA PHE A 282 -15.95 -5.41 11.67
C PHE A 282 -16.29 -6.65 12.50
N TRP A 283 -17.41 -7.26 12.16
CA TRP A 283 -17.75 -8.63 12.59
C TRP A 283 -18.34 -9.40 11.41
N ARG A 284 -18.19 -10.70 11.45
CA ARG A 284 -18.71 -11.64 10.46
C ARG A 284 -19.08 -12.93 11.14
N ASP A 285 -20.25 -13.46 10.77
CA ASP A 285 -20.72 -14.79 11.14
C ASP A 285 -21.25 -15.48 9.88
N ALA A 286 -20.76 -16.67 9.58
CA ALA A 286 -21.09 -17.41 8.37
C ALA A 286 -21.45 -18.85 8.69
N GLY A 287 -22.51 -19.33 8.08
CA GLY A 287 -22.93 -20.72 8.12
C GLY A 287 -22.36 -21.57 6.98
N ASP A 288 -22.95 -22.73 6.80
CA ASP A 288 -22.56 -23.64 5.72
C ASP A 288 -22.98 -23.11 4.35
N TYR A 289 -22.16 -23.42 3.33
CA TYR A 289 -22.44 -23.06 1.95
C TYR A 289 -23.58 -23.90 1.40
N ARG A 290 -24.61 -23.26 0.87
CA ARG A 290 -25.78 -23.94 0.26
C ARG A 290 -25.47 -24.38 -1.15
N LEU A 291 -25.59 -25.68 -1.39
CA LEU A 291 -25.53 -26.27 -2.72
C LEU A 291 -26.91 -26.26 -3.38
N PRO A 292 -27.01 -26.24 -4.71
CA PRO A 292 -28.28 -26.46 -5.41
C PRO A 292 -28.91 -27.80 -4.99
N SER A 293 -30.24 -27.85 -4.94
CA SER A 293 -30.98 -29.03 -4.48
C SER A 293 -30.85 -30.27 -5.37
N ASP A 294 -30.34 -30.12 -6.56
CA ASP A 294 -30.05 -31.16 -7.55
C ASP A 294 -28.56 -31.57 -7.59
N PHE A 295 -27.77 -31.06 -6.63
CA PHE A 295 -26.40 -31.49 -6.46
C PHE A 295 -26.37 -32.79 -5.65
N ASP A 296 -26.37 -33.94 -6.36
CA ASP A 296 -26.05 -35.22 -5.76
C ASP A 296 -24.55 -35.27 -5.50
N ALA A 297 -24.15 -35.10 -4.24
CA ALA A 297 -22.86 -35.56 -3.79
C ALA A 297 -22.88 -37.09 -3.99
N HIS A 298 -22.16 -37.63 -4.97
CA HIS A 298 -21.87 -39.04 -5.02
C HIS A 298 -21.13 -39.36 -3.72
N GLU A 299 -21.84 -39.88 -2.71
CA GLU A 299 -21.24 -40.64 -1.65
C GLU A 299 -20.60 -41.84 -2.36
N GLU A 300 -19.30 -41.78 -2.61
CA GLU A 300 -18.53 -42.98 -2.90
C GLU A 300 -18.64 -43.82 -1.62
N GLU A 301 -19.65 -44.70 -1.59
CA GLU A 301 -19.66 -45.82 -0.65
C GLU A 301 -18.39 -46.61 -0.97
N HIS A 302 -17.35 -46.39 -0.17
CA HIS A 302 -16.24 -47.34 -0.09
C HIS A 302 -16.80 -48.61 0.47
N ASP A 303 -17.25 -49.51 -0.40
CA ASP A 303 -17.41 -50.93 -0.08
C ASP A 303 -16.03 -51.37 0.45
N GLU A 304 -15.98 -51.53 1.78
CA GLU A 304 -14.91 -52.23 2.45
C GLU A 304 -14.95 -53.70 1.95
N ASP A 305 -14.40 -53.98 0.78
CA ASP A 305 -14.13 -55.33 0.34
C ASP A 305 -13.16 -55.97 1.36
N GLU A 306 -13.69 -56.93 2.09
CA GLU A 306 -12.97 -57.80 2.98
C GLU A 306 -11.78 -58.41 2.27
N HIS A 307 -10.56 -57.96 2.57
CA HIS A 307 -9.33 -58.63 2.16
C HIS A 307 -9.23 -59.98 2.88
N GLU A 308 -9.68 -61.04 2.23
CA GLU A 308 -9.31 -62.43 2.59
C GLU A 308 -7.78 -62.55 2.59
N GLU A 309 -7.24 -62.89 3.74
CA GLU A 309 -5.84 -63.25 3.95
C GLU A 309 -5.49 -64.50 3.13
N HIS A 310 -4.81 -64.31 2.02
CA HIS A 310 -4.07 -65.39 1.34
C HIS A 310 -2.69 -65.52 1.99
N GLU A 311 -2.56 -66.53 2.87
CA GLU A 311 -1.25 -67.07 3.28
C GLU A 311 -0.59 -67.71 2.06
N GLU A 312 0.40 -67.07 1.44
CA GLU A 312 1.31 -67.71 0.50
C GLU A 312 2.52 -68.26 1.26
N GLU A 313 2.64 -69.58 1.24
CA GLU A 313 3.81 -70.33 1.68
C GLU A 313 5.04 -69.91 0.82
N HIS A 314 6.04 -69.37 1.48
CA HIS A 314 7.37 -69.16 0.89
C HIS A 314 8.11 -70.49 0.82
N VAL A 315 8.25 -71.05 -0.39
CA VAL A 315 9.21 -72.13 -0.70
C VAL A 315 10.59 -71.47 -0.88
N GLU A 316 11.51 -71.86 0.00
CA GLU A 316 12.93 -71.52 -0.12
C GLU A 316 13.55 -72.34 -1.22
N ASP A 317 13.93 -71.71 -2.36
CA ASP A 317 14.85 -72.30 -3.35
C ASP A 317 16.26 -71.82 -3.06
N GLU A 318 17.10 -72.74 -2.59
CA GLU A 318 18.57 -72.63 -2.50
C GLU A 318 19.14 -72.53 -3.91
N HIS A 319 19.77 -71.42 -4.27
CA HIS A 319 20.65 -71.33 -5.43
C HIS A 319 22.11 -71.40 -5.03
N GLU A 320 22.70 -72.52 -5.41
CA GLU A 320 24.09 -72.92 -5.38
C GLU A 320 25.00 -71.91 -6.14
N GLU A 321 26.05 -71.44 -5.49
CA GLU A 321 27.12 -70.67 -6.08
C GLU A 321 28.00 -71.57 -6.94
N THR A 322 28.27 -71.20 -8.18
CA THR A 322 29.45 -71.73 -8.94
C THR A 322 30.30 -70.56 -9.42
N PRO A 323 31.62 -70.59 -9.16
CA PRO A 323 32.55 -69.61 -9.66
C PRO A 323 33.18 -70.10 -10.98
N SER A 324 33.36 -69.21 -11.97
CA SER A 324 34.36 -69.38 -12.98
C SER A 324 34.68 -68.14 -13.82
N HIS A 325 35.96 -67.84 -13.80
CA HIS A 325 36.88 -67.19 -14.74
C HIS A 325 36.70 -65.73 -15.05
#